data_3ccbf0318e8547c000d89a2a4e92c1ba
#
_entry.id   3ccbf0318e8547c000d89a2a4e92c1ba
#
_cell.length_a   1.000
_cell.length_b   1.000
_cell.length_c   1.000
_cell.angle_alpha   90.00
_cell.angle_beta   90.00
_cell.angle_gamma   90.00
#
_symmetry.space_group_name_H-M   'P 1'
#
loop_
_entity.id
_entity.type
_entity.pdbx_description
1 polymer ?
#
loop_
_entity_poly.entity_id
_entity_poly.type
_entity_poly.pdbx_seq_one_letter_code
_entity_poly.pdbx_strand_id
1 'polypeptide(L)'
;MKDLIKKVTILLLLSLLIYMPACSSDDTPATPEVEPSKSEMVFSKTGGSEILSVRSNVTLEVESNDKSWCHVAPASSASDVVYRFEVTVDANTATSDRSTTITIKGGNITKTVNIVQTAADGLIVSQNVFDNVAGEGATIEVKMTTNGNVGVTCNDSWITETTSRAAMAEQTLTFSILPNYGSPRTGTITLTLGNLTETITINQLVGELPDEGMESDAMTLAAKMYAGWNIGNTLEATGSETAWGNPKVTESYVKQIKALGFNAIRIPSAWDQYIEDQDTYKIKDSWLERVNEVVAYCVTNDMYAIVNIHWDGGWLEENCTIDKQEENNKKQHALWTQIANKLKHYDEHLLFAGTNEPNVNTAQQMTVLKSYLQTFIDAVRATGGNNAVRNLIVQGPNTDIETTNNLFGEMPTDVVENRLMLEVHYYNPWTFCLLEEDQNDSWGKMAYFWGKYAVSGSDRNATSGDENEMKSLFTMMKTKFVDKGVPVILGEYGAITRRTGLGEHQEAHNKSRNIYDETVTREAKNHGLVPFYWDTGGVVNRNTGEIKDSYAMDGILKGAKEGKYPF
;
A
#
# COMPACT_ATOMS: atom_id res chain seq x y z
N MET A 1 -0.91 18.76 30.99
CA MET A 1 -0.47 17.65 31.85
C MET A 1 0.91 17.99 32.46
N LYS A 2 0.95 19.07 33.24
CA LYS A 2 2.14 19.59 33.95
C LYS A 2 1.73 20.01 35.37
N ASP A 3 1.15 19.09 36.15
CA ASP A 3 0.77 19.39 37.54
C ASP A 3 0.52 18.15 38.39
N LEU A 4 1.43 17.13 38.25
CA LEU A 4 1.36 15.98 39.17
C LEU A 4 2.74 15.47 39.62
N ILE A 5 3.78 16.31 39.59
CA ILE A 5 5.09 15.98 40.18
C ILE A 5 5.54 17.16 41.07
N LYS A 6 4.78 17.41 42.15
CA LYS A 6 5.22 18.28 43.24
C LYS A 6 4.35 18.03 44.43
N LYS A 7 4.55 16.91 45.12
CA LYS A 7 4.10 16.69 46.51
C LYS A 7 4.56 15.29 46.95
N VAL A 8 5.81 15.09 47.22
CA VAL A 8 6.35 14.15 48.23
C VAL A 8 7.83 14.52 48.43
N THR A 9 8.10 15.59 49.08
CA THR A 9 9.37 15.87 49.74
C THR A 9 9.08 16.98 50.72
N ILE A 10 8.91 16.64 51.96
CA ILE A 10 8.98 17.44 53.22
C ILE A 10 8.19 16.64 54.24
N LEU A 11 8.89 15.81 55.00
CA LEU A 11 8.66 15.55 56.42
C LEU A 11 9.69 14.53 56.91
N LEU A 12 10.82 15.00 57.38
CA LEU A 12 11.66 14.34 58.42
C LEU A 12 12.88 15.21 58.67
N LEU A 13 12.64 16.26 59.43
CA LEU A 13 13.64 17.01 60.15
C LEU A 13 12.94 17.53 61.42
N LEU A 14 13.20 16.92 62.53
CA LEU A 14 13.37 17.47 63.87
C LEU A 14 13.11 16.39 64.93
N SER A 15 14.20 15.90 65.52
CA SER A 15 14.29 15.76 67.00
C SER A 15 15.67 15.24 67.34
N LEU A 16 16.61 16.20 67.45
CA LEU A 16 17.85 16.01 68.17
C LEU A 16 17.53 16.23 69.66
N LEU A 17 17.64 15.22 70.47
CA LEU A 17 17.75 15.34 71.90
C LEU A 17 18.91 14.48 72.35
N ILE A 18 19.97 15.19 72.76
CA ILE A 18 21.17 14.69 73.44
C ILE A 18 20.78 14.10 74.76
N TYR A 19 21.08 12.82 74.96
CA TYR A 19 21.25 12.26 76.31
C TYR A 19 22.56 11.49 76.30
N MET A 20 23.56 12.00 77.05
CA MET A 20 24.69 11.20 77.49
C MET A 20 24.27 10.45 78.74
N PRO A 21 24.56 9.16 78.81
CA PRO A 21 24.94 8.56 80.08
C PRO A 21 26.31 7.88 79.98
N ALA A 22 26.91 7.88 81.13
CA ALA A 22 28.23 7.43 81.48
C ALA A 22 28.54 5.97 81.08
N CYS A 23 29.85 5.71 80.87
CA CYS A 23 30.43 4.38 80.83
C CYS A 23 29.94 3.47 81.95
N SER A 24 29.33 2.36 81.56
CA SER A 24 29.45 1.10 82.27
C SER A 24 29.85 0.05 81.24
N SER A 25 30.99 -0.58 81.49
CA SER A 25 31.39 -1.75 80.72
C SER A 25 30.51 -2.92 81.08
N ASP A 26 29.49 -3.12 80.23
CA ASP A 26 28.78 -4.40 80.18
C ASP A 26 29.22 -5.09 78.88
N ASP A 27 30.16 -6.04 79.04
CA ASP A 27 30.51 -7.03 78.01
C ASP A 27 29.35 -8.00 77.80
N THR A 28 28.23 -7.51 77.27
CA THR A 28 27.25 -8.37 76.64
C THR A 28 27.73 -8.62 75.19
N PRO A 29 27.97 -9.88 74.78
CA PRO A 29 28.38 -10.19 73.40
C PRO A 29 27.35 -9.58 72.46
N ALA A 30 27.82 -8.74 71.52
CA ALA A 30 26.92 -8.14 70.53
C ALA A 30 26.17 -9.25 69.80
N THR A 31 24.85 -9.10 69.75
CA THR A 31 23.99 -10.06 69.01
C THR A 31 24.51 -10.19 67.57
N PRO A 32 24.76 -11.40 67.05
CA PRO A 32 25.18 -11.57 65.66
C PRO A 32 24.20 -10.90 64.70
N GLU A 33 24.74 -10.17 63.74
CA GLU A 33 24.00 -9.54 62.65
C GLU A 33 24.53 -10.04 61.29
N VAL A 34 23.62 -10.39 60.35
CA VAL A 34 23.95 -10.75 58.99
C VAL A 34 22.89 -10.17 58.06
N GLU A 35 23.28 -9.13 57.30
CA GLU A 35 22.38 -8.41 56.39
C GLU A 35 22.96 -8.34 54.95
N PRO A 36 22.54 -9.19 54.03
CA PRO A 36 22.89 -9.06 52.65
C PRO A 36 22.23 -7.84 52.00
N SER A 37 22.98 -7.13 51.14
CA SER A 37 22.52 -5.94 50.42
C SER A 37 21.40 -6.22 49.40
N LYS A 38 21.25 -7.48 49.01
CA LYS A 38 20.27 -7.97 48.06
C LYS A 38 19.69 -9.30 48.55
N SER A 39 18.40 -9.53 48.32
CA SER A 39 17.73 -10.84 48.49
C SER A 39 17.76 -11.68 47.22
N GLU A 40 17.99 -11.03 46.06
CA GLU A 40 18.08 -11.66 44.75
C GLU A 40 19.08 -10.94 43.85
N MET A 41 19.77 -11.69 43.01
CA MET A 41 20.65 -11.21 41.93
C MET A 41 20.22 -11.89 40.62
N VAL A 42 20.02 -11.08 39.55
CA VAL A 42 19.60 -11.57 38.25
C VAL A 42 20.70 -11.37 37.24
N PHE A 43 21.09 -12.43 36.58
CA PHE A 43 22.14 -12.45 35.56
C PHE A 43 21.55 -12.74 34.16
N SER A 44 22.15 -12.16 33.14
CA SER A 44 21.84 -12.49 31.76
C SER A 44 22.37 -13.87 31.38
N LYS A 45 21.85 -14.40 30.24
CA LYS A 45 22.31 -15.67 29.65
C LYS A 45 23.83 -15.75 29.43
N THR A 46 24.51 -14.63 29.23
CA THR A 46 25.97 -14.61 29.01
C THR A 46 26.78 -14.79 30.28
N GLY A 47 26.13 -14.77 31.44
CA GLY A 47 26.82 -14.79 32.72
C GLY A 47 27.42 -13.43 33.07
N GLY A 48 28.41 -13.45 33.96
CA GLY A 48 29.13 -12.26 34.42
C GLY A 48 29.36 -12.26 35.90
N SER A 49 29.93 -11.17 36.43
CA SER A 49 30.22 -10.99 37.85
C SER A 49 29.53 -9.78 38.44
N GLU A 50 29.04 -9.89 39.67
CA GLU A 50 28.42 -8.79 40.44
C GLU A 50 28.85 -8.89 41.92
N ILE A 51 28.93 -7.74 42.61
CA ILE A 51 29.33 -7.69 44.02
C ILE A 51 28.11 -7.82 44.93
N LEU A 52 28.11 -8.81 45.81
CA LEU A 52 27.22 -8.95 46.93
C LEU A 52 27.89 -8.38 48.17
N SER A 53 27.33 -7.32 48.74
CA SER A 53 27.81 -6.77 50.01
C SER A 53 26.98 -7.36 51.15
N VAL A 54 27.65 -7.75 52.26
CA VAL A 54 26.97 -8.27 53.43
C VAL A 54 27.49 -7.50 54.66
N ARG A 55 26.61 -6.86 55.37
CA ARG A 55 26.91 -6.25 56.66
C ARG A 55 26.85 -7.32 57.74
N SER A 56 27.92 -7.44 58.54
CA SER A 56 27.96 -8.41 59.63
C SER A 56 28.99 -7.99 60.69
N ASN A 57 28.65 -8.27 61.97
CA ASN A 57 29.57 -8.12 63.10
C ASN A 57 30.20 -9.45 63.51
N VAL A 58 30.03 -10.50 62.74
CA VAL A 58 30.63 -11.83 62.92
C VAL A 58 31.28 -12.31 61.62
N THR A 59 32.21 -13.24 61.73
CA THR A 59 32.85 -13.88 60.56
C THR A 59 31.81 -14.62 59.74
N LEU A 60 31.88 -14.49 58.44
CA LEU A 60 30.94 -15.10 57.47
C LEU A 60 31.56 -16.30 56.75
N GLU A 61 30.74 -17.34 56.61
CA GLU A 61 30.93 -18.41 55.64
C GLU A 61 29.91 -18.21 54.54
N VAL A 62 30.37 -18.08 53.28
CA VAL A 62 29.50 -17.82 52.14
C VAL A 62 29.78 -18.84 51.06
N GLU A 63 28.77 -19.55 50.61
CA GLU A 63 28.89 -20.56 49.57
C GLU A 63 27.72 -20.57 48.62
N SER A 64 27.99 -20.90 47.36
CA SER A 64 26.93 -21.22 46.38
C SER A 64 26.46 -22.65 46.57
N ASN A 65 25.14 -22.85 46.49
CA ASN A 65 24.52 -24.17 46.56
C ASN A 65 24.64 -24.96 45.25
N ASP A 66 24.94 -24.27 44.14
CA ASP A 66 25.32 -24.93 42.89
C ASP A 66 26.60 -24.34 42.33
N LYS A 67 27.72 -25.00 42.71
CA LYS A 67 29.07 -24.58 42.30
C LYS A 67 29.43 -24.98 40.87
N SER A 68 28.52 -25.63 40.13
CA SER A 68 28.79 -26.01 38.76
C SER A 68 28.70 -24.83 37.77
N TRP A 69 27.99 -23.75 38.16
CA TRP A 69 27.83 -22.58 37.32
C TRP A 69 27.75 -21.24 38.07
N CYS A 70 27.57 -21.27 39.38
CA CYS A 70 27.50 -20.08 40.23
C CYS A 70 28.64 -20.15 41.26
N HIS A 71 29.56 -19.21 41.20
CA HIS A 71 30.77 -19.14 42.01
C HIS A 71 30.68 -17.92 42.91
N VAL A 72 31.16 -18.05 44.15
CA VAL A 72 31.30 -16.95 45.07
C VAL A 72 32.67 -16.94 45.68
N ALA A 73 33.33 -15.80 45.66
CA ALA A 73 34.67 -15.59 46.22
C ALA A 73 34.74 -14.29 47.03
N PRO A 74 35.53 -14.24 48.10
CA PRO A 74 35.77 -13.00 48.82
C PRO A 74 36.39 -11.95 47.89
N ALA A 75 35.81 -10.75 47.87
CA ALA A 75 36.37 -9.55 47.26
C ALA A 75 37.02 -8.67 48.35
N SER A 76 37.70 -7.59 47.97
CA SER A 76 38.36 -6.70 48.97
C SER A 76 37.31 -6.14 49.97
N SER A 77 37.57 -6.25 51.29
CA SER A 77 36.71 -5.69 52.34
C SER A 77 36.67 -4.16 52.28
N ALA A 78 35.49 -3.57 52.47
CA ALA A 78 35.31 -2.13 52.48
C ALA A 78 35.42 -1.50 53.88
N SER A 79 35.24 -2.30 54.95
CA SER A 79 35.33 -1.91 56.37
C SER A 79 35.25 -3.15 57.27
N ASP A 80 35.51 -2.99 58.55
CA ASP A 80 35.46 -4.09 59.55
C ASP A 80 34.07 -4.71 59.73
N VAL A 81 33.04 -4.12 59.17
CA VAL A 81 31.65 -4.57 59.30
C VAL A 81 30.92 -4.79 57.98
N VAL A 82 31.59 -4.62 56.81
CA VAL A 82 31.03 -4.88 55.50
C VAL A 82 31.93 -5.81 54.72
N TYR A 83 31.46 -7.02 54.49
CA TYR A 83 32.11 -8.03 53.64
C TYR A 83 31.63 -7.88 52.21
N ARG A 84 32.51 -8.09 51.27
CA ARG A 84 32.21 -8.07 49.82
C ARG A 84 32.55 -9.41 49.23
N PHE A 85 31.59 -9.94 48.46
CA PHE A 85 31.77 -11.20 47.74
C PHE A 85 31.51 -10.93 46.25
N GLU A 86 32.42 -11.39 45.42
CA GLU A 86 32.20 -11.43 43.98
C GLU A 86 31.39 -12.69 43.67
N VAL A 87 30.21 -12.51 43.09
CA VAL A 87 29.39 -13.58 42.60
C VAL A 87 29.55 -13.63 41.09
N THR A 88 30.10 -14.73 40.60
CA THR A 88 30.32 -14.97 39.17
C THR A 88 29.44 -16.12 38.71
N VAL A 89 28.73 -15.94 37.59
CA VAL A 89 27.96 -17.00 36.98
C VAL A 89 28.45 -17.28 35.57
N ASP A 90 28.54 -18.55 35.23
CA ASP A 90 28.90 -19.02 33.88
C ASP A 90 27.74 -18.81 32.91
N ALA A 91 28.02 -18.78 31.59
CA ALA A 91 26.99 -18.66 30.59
C ALA A 91 25.93 -19.80 30.70
N ASN A 92 24.66 -19.45 30.63
CA ASN A 92 23.58 -20.42 30.54
C ASN A 92 23.33 -20.78 29.06
N THR A 93 23.72 -21.99 28.69
CA THR A 93 23.51 -22.55 27.35
C THR A 93 22.19 -23.31 27.18
N ALA A 94 21.45 -23.49 28.28
CA ALA A 94 20.15 -24.15 28.24
C ALA A 94 19.04 -23.14 27.80
N THR A 95 18.01 -23.65 27.17
CA THR A 95 16.82 -22.88 26.72
C THR A 95 15.78 -22.65 27.82
N SER A 96 16.16 -22.92 29.08
CA SER A 96 15.37 -22.65 30.28
C SER A 96 16.17 -21.81 31.27
N ASP A 97 15.48 -20.95 32.00
CA ASP A 97 16.05 -20.21 33.13
C ASP A 97 16.59 -21.21 34.16
N ARG A 98 17.65 -20.82 34.86
CA ARG A 98 18.18 -21.59 35.97
C ARG A 98 18.33 -20.70 37.22
N SER A 99 18.21 -21.33 38.38
CA SER A 99 18.35 -20.62 39.63
C SER A 99 19.09 -21.47 40.66
N THR A 100 19.79 -20.80 41.56
CA THR A 100 20.38 -21.39 42.76
C THR A 100 20.32 -20.36 43.88
N THR A 101 20.91 -20.68 45.03
CA THR A 101 21.02 -19.75 46.14
C THR A 101 22.45 -19.67 46.64
N ILE A 102 22.83 -18.49 47.13
CA ILE A 102 24.04 -18.32 47.94
C ILE A 102 23.60 -18.40 49.38
N THR A 103 24.20 -19.28 50.18
CA THR A 103 24.00 -19.41 51.59
C THR A 103 25.08 -18.61 52.34
N ILE A 104 24.67 -17.75 53.26
CA ILE A 104 25.51 -16.89 54.10
C ILE A 104 25.28 -17.30 55.54
N LYS A 105 26.33 -17.78 56.25
CA LYS A 105 26.28 -18.17 57.63
C LYS A 105 27.19 -17.26 58.46
N GLY A 106 26.71 -16.75 59.55
CA GLY A 106 27.46 -15.96 60.51
C GLY A 106 26.94 -16.19 61.93
N GLY A 107 27.76 -16.78 62.81
CA GLY A 107 27.29 -17.23 64.12
C GLY A 107 26.16 -18.25 64.03
N ASN A 108 25.02 -17.94 64.63
CA ASN A 108 23.83 -18.78 64.56
C ASN A 108 22.79 -18.31 63.48
N ILE A 109 23.17 -17.31 62.66
CA ILE A 109 22.30 -16.76 61.61
C ILE A 109 22.65 -17.38 60.27
N THR A 110 21.65 -17.76 59.52
CA THR A 110 21.74 -18.18 58.13
C THR A 110 20.83 -17.31 57.26
N LYS A 111 21.36 -16.73 56.18
CA LYS A 111 20.62 -15.96 55.17
C LYS A 111 20.87 -16.58 53.81
N THR A 112 19.93 -16.38 52.88
CA THR A 112 20.10 -16.82 51.49
C THR A 112 19.85 -15.65 50.55
N VAL A 113 20.56 -15.66 49.43
CA VAL A 113 20.36 -14.74 48.31
C VAL A 113 20.06 -15.60 47.08
N ASN A 114 18.92 -15.35 46.43
CA ASN A 114 18.56 -16.01 45.18
C ASN A 114 19.46 -15.54 44.05
N ILE A 115 19.90 -16.47 43.24
CA ILE A 115 20.60 -16.22 41.98
C ILE A 115 19.74 -16.77 40.86
N VAL A 116 19.29 -15.90 39.96
CA VAL A 116 18.49 -16.26 38.79
C VAL A 116 19.28 -15.92 37.53
N GLN A 117 19.29 -16.80 36.57
CA GLN A 117 19.94 -16.57 35.29
C GLN A 117 18.99 -16.91 34.15
N THR A 118 18.84 -15.98 33.21
CA THR A 118 17.97 -16.15 32.07
C THR A 118 18.46 -17.23 31.11
N ALA A 119 17.52 -17.87 30.42
CA ALA A 119 17.74 -18.90 29.40
C ALA A 119 18.56 -18.36 28.20
N ALA A 120 19.27 -19.24 27.52
CA ALA A 120 19.75 -19.00 26.18
C ALA A 120 18.56 -18.90 25.20
N ASP A 121 18.73 -18.13 24.12
CA ASP A 121 17.71 -18.07 23.06
C ASP A 121 17.51 -19.46 22.47
N GLY A 122 16.26 -19.82 22.25
CA GLY A 122 15.88 -21.09 21.62
C GLY A 122 14.85 -20.81 20.51
N LEU A 123 15.17 -21.23 19.29
CA LEU A 123 14.28 -21.16 18.14
C LEU A 123 14.39 -22.48 17.36
N ILE A 124 13.29 -23.22 17.27
CA ILE A 124 13.21 -24.49 16.54
C ILE A 124 11.94 -24.43 15.70
N VAL A 125 12.06 -24.66 14.40
CA VAL A 125 10.94 -24.80 13.47
C VAL A 125 10.67 -26.25 13.17
N SER A 126 9.39 -26.63 13.06
CA SER A 126 9.02 -28.03 12.78
C SER A 126 9.25 -28.41 11.31
N GLN A 127 9.22 -27.42 10.42
CA GLN A 127 9.43 -27.58 8.98
C GLN A 127 10.03 -26.30 8.42
N ASN A 128 11.11 -26.42 7.67
CA ASN A 128 11.82 -25.28 7.05
C ASN A 128 11.79 -25.29 5.53
N VAL A 129 11.15 -26.29 4.90
CA VAL A 129 10.95 -26.35 3.44
C VAL A 129 9.50 -26.75 3.14
N PHE A 130 8.83 -25.95 2.34
CA PHE A 130 7.50 -26.20 1.80
C PHE A 130 7.61 -26.39 0.29
N ASP A 131 7.60 -27.65 -0.15
CA ASP A 131 7.67 -28.01 -1.55
C ASP A 131 6.26 -28.16 -2.15
N ASN A 132 6.17 -27.93 -3.48
CA ASN A 132 4.94 -28.08 -4.26
C ASN A 132 3.77 -27.24 -3.73
N VAL A 133 4.06 -26.04 -3.23
CA VAL A 133 3.01 -25.09 -2.86
C VAL A 133 2.20 -24.75 -4.11
N ALA A 134 0.86 -24.80 -3.99
CA ALA A 134 -0.04 -24.62 -5.12
C ALA A 134 0.19 -23.28 -5.85
N GLY A 135 0.16 -23.33 -7.18
CA GLY A 135 0.36 -22.13 -8.02
C GLY A 135 -0.81 -21.16 -7.92
N GLU A 136 -2.02 -21.61 -7.61
CA GLU A 136 -3.22 -20.78 -7.40
C GLU A 136 -3.16 -19.95 -6.11
N GLY A 137 -2.06 -20.09 -5.34
CA GLY A 137 -1.88 -19.50 -4.04
C GLY A 137 -2.21 -20.49 -2.91
N ALA A 138 -1.71 -20.20 -1.73
CA ALA A 138 -1.87 -21.06 -0.57
C ALA A 138 -1.79 -20.28 0.74
N THR A 139 -2.23 -20.92 1.81
CA THR A 139 -1.88 -20.53 3.17
C THR A 139 -0.97 -21.62 3.74
N ILE A 140 0.18 -21.24 4.29
CA ILE A 140 1.09 -22.16 4.96
C ILE A 140 1.17 -21.83 6.44
N GLU A 141 1.37 -22.85 7.26
CA GLU A 141 1.56 -22.74 8.71
C GLU A 141 2.98 -23.18 9.08
N VAL A 142 3.74 -22.31 9.69
CA VAL A 142 5.05 -22.60 10.28
C VAL A 142 4.91 -22.74 11.78
N LYS A 143 5.04 -23.98 12.27
CA LYS A 143 5.03 -24.27 13.71
C LYS A 143 6.44 -24.14 14.25
N MET A 144 6.58 -23.38 15.34
CA MET A 144 7.87 -23.18 16.00
C MET A 144 7.75 -23.28 17.51
N THR A 145 8.86 -23.68 18.14
CA THR A 145 9.06 -23.62 19.59
C THR A 145 10.11 -22.57 19.88
N THR A 146 9.77 -21.62 20.73
CA THR A 146 10.66 -20.50 21.08
C THR A 146 10.46 -20.06 22.52
N ASN A 147 11.51 -19.49 23.11
CA ASN A 147 11.47 -18.90 24.45
C ASN A 147 11.59 -17.35 24.42
N GLY A 148 11.41 -16.73 23.27
CA GLY A 148 11.44 -15.28 23.12
C GLY A 148 10.62 -14.77 21.94
N ASN A 149 10.60 -13.46 21.74
CA ASN A 149 9.92 -12.81 20.63
C ASN A 149 10.72 -13.00 19.35
N VAL A 150 10.16 -13.69 18.37
CA VAL A 150 10.78 -13.96 17.08
C VAL A 150 10.49 -12.82 16.11
N GLY A 151 11.54 -12.27 15.50
CA GLY A 151 11.42 -11.39 14.34
C GLY A 151 11.10 -12.19 13.09
N VAL A 152 10.16 -11.70 12.26
CA VAL A 152 9.78 -12.33 10.99
C VAL A 152 10.03 -11.37 9.86
N THR A 153 10.70 -11.84 8.81
CA THR A 153 10.94 -11.10 7.58
C THR A 153 10.54 -11.97 6.39
N CYS A 154 9.53 -11.55 5.64
CA CYS A 154 9.22 -12.12 4.33
C CYS A 154 10.18 -11.48 3.32
N ASN A 155 11.06 -12.28 2.73
CA ASN A 155 12.10 -11.77 1.83
C ASN A 155 11.58 -11.53 0.40
N ASP A 156 10.40 -12.05 0.10
CA ASP A 156 9.73 -11.96 -1.20
C ASP A 156 8.34 -11.36 -1.04
N SER A 157 7.97 -10.42 -1.92
CA SER A 157 6.72 -9.64 -1.85
C SER A 157 5.44 -10.48 -2.00
N TRP A 158 5.55 -11.69 -2.54
CA TRP A 158 4.43 -12.63 -2.72
C TRP A 158 4.19 -13.53 -1.51
N ILE A 159 4.93 -13.32 -0.40
CA ILE A 159 4.78 -13.99 0.88
C ILE A 159 4.40 -12.94 1.94
N THR A 160 3.28 -13.13 2.62
CA THR A 160 2.80 -12.18 3.64
C THR A 160 2.42 -12.89 4.93
N GLU A 161 2.93 -12.43 6.08
CA GLU A 161 2.51 -12.92 7.39
C GLU A 161 1.08 -12.42 7.69
N THR A 162 0.19 -13.35 8.10
CA THR A 162 -1.21 -13.05 8.41
C THR A 162 -1.58 -13.26 9.88
N THR A 163 -0.63 -13.66 10.73
CA THR A 163 -0.86 -14.00 12.13
C THR A 163 -0.68 -12.81 13.07
N SER A 164 -1.57 -12.65 14.06
CA SER A 164 -1.31 -11.83 15.24
C SER A 164 -0.63 -12.66 16.32
N ARG A 165 0.49 -12.19 16.88
CA ARG A 165 1.35 -12.95 17.79
C ARG A 165 0.81 -12.97 19.22
N ALA A 166 0.83 -14.15 19.87
CA ALA A 166 0.66 -14.32 21.30
C ALA A 166 1.98 -14.76 21.95
N ALA A 167 2.26 -14.32 23.18
CA ALA A 167 3.51 -14.62 23.86
C ALA A 167 3.56 -16.05 24.42
N MET A 168 4.71 -16.71 24.24
CA MET A 168 5.25 -17.92 24.89
C MET A 168 4.46 -19.24 24.77
N ALA A 169 5.00 -20.16 24.00
CA ALA A 169 4.92 -21.63 23.90
C ALA A 169 5.05 -22.08 22.45
N GLU A 170 4.51 -23.21 22.04
CA GLU A 170 4.34 -23.53 20.61
C GLU A 170 3.55 -22.43 19.92
N GLN A 171 4.19 -21.78 18.93
CA GLN A 171 3.58 -20.73 18.12
C GLN A 171 3.39 -21.25 16.70
N THR A 172 2.27 -20.92 16.10
CA THR A 172 2.03 -21.13 14.67
C THR A 172 2.00 -19.79 13.97
N LEU A 173 2.90 -19.58 13.02
CA LEU A 173 2.88 -18.44 12.12
C LEU A 173 2.14 -18.85 10.85
N THR A 174 1.25 -18.00 10.38
CA THR A 174 0.48 -18.25 9.16
C THR A 174 0.92 -17.25 8.09
N PHE A 175 1.18 -17.75 6.89
CA PHE A 175 1.59 -16.93 5.75
C PHE A 175 0.65 -17.15 4.58
N SER A 176 0.25 -16.06 3.94
CA SER A 176 -0.44 -16.07 2.66
C SER A 176 0.60 -16.09 1.53
N ILE A 177 0.45 -17.02 0.62
CA ILE A 177 1.28 -17.17 -0.58
C ILE A 177 0.43 -16.77 -1.78
N LEU A 178 0.83 -15.68 -2.46
CA LEU A 178 0.10 -15.18 -3.62
C LEU A 178 0.16 -16.16 -4.80
N PRO A 179 -0.83 -16.13 -5.71
CA PRO A 179 -0.81 -16.94 -6.93
C PRO A 179 0.45 -16.73 -7.78
N ASN A 180 0.83 -17.75 -8.51
CA ASN A 180 1.94 -17.78 -9.45
C ASN A 180 1.51 -18.38 -10.78
N TYR A 181 1.35 -17.56 -11.80
CA TYR A 181 0.98 -18.00 -13.16
C TYR A 181 2.13 -17.80 -14.18
N GLY A 182 3.33 -17.47 -13.68
CA GLY A 182 4.56 -17.38 -14.46
C GLY A 182 5.36 -18.70 -14.44
N SER A 183 6.63 -18.64 -14.06
CA SER A 183 7.48 -19.82 -13.88
C SER A 183 7.47 -20.31 -12.43
N PRO A 184 7.78 -21.59 -12.13
CA PRO A 184 7.97 -22.05 -10.76
C PRO A 184 8.95 -21.13 -10.03
N ARG A 185 8.64 -20.79 -8.78
CA ARG A 185 9.45 -19.82 -8.02
C ARG A 185 9.79 -20.33 -6.63
N THR A 186 10.90 -19.83 -6.09
CA THR A 186 11.32 -20.11 -4.73
C THR A 186 11.42 -18.78 -3.97
N GLY A 187 10.86 -18.74 -2.78
CA GLY A 187 10.96 -17.60 -1.88
C GLY A 187 11.32 -18.03 -0.48
N THR A 188 11.64 -17.08 0.38
CA THR A 188 12.12 -17.36 1.73
C THR A 188 11.51 -16.45 2.78
N ILE A 189 11.36 -17.01 3.99
CA ILE A 189 11.02 -16.28 5.21
C ILE A 189 12.19 -16.44 6.17
N THR A 190 12.63 -15.36 6.76
CA THR A 190 13.67 -15.35 7.79
C THR A 190 13.05 -15.13 9.16
N LEU A 191 13.30 -16.06 10.09
CA LEU A 191 12.93 -15.97 11.50
C LEU A 191 14.17 -15.65 12.32
N THR A 192 14.10 -14.66 13.23
CA THR A 192 15.25 -14.23 14.04
C THR A 192 14.91 -14.16 15.52
N LEU A 193 15.81 -14.65 16.37
CA LEU A 193 15.74 -14.51 17.82
C LEU A 193 17.16 -14.30 18.39
N GLY A 194 17.49 -13.08 18.79
CA GLY A 194 18.83 -12.72 19.17
C GLY A 194 19.83 -12.97 18.03
N ASN A 195 20.76 -13.91 18.23
CA ASN A 195 21.73 -14.31 17.20
C ASN A 195 21.30 -15.58 16.42
N LEU A 196 20.15 -16.15 16.73
CA LEU A 196 19.61 -17.30 16.01
C LEU A 196 18.85 -16.85 14.79
N THR A 197 19.02 -17.59 13.70
CA THR A 197 18.32 -17.34 12.44
C THR A 197 17.89 -18.69 11.86
N GLU A 198 16.60 -18.80 11.52
CA GLU A 198 16.04 -19.90 10.76
C GLU A 198 15.48 -19.38 9.45
N THR A 199 15.71 -20.11 8.36
CA THR A 199 15.20 -19.77 7.04
C THR A 199 14.18 -20.79 6.62
N ILE A 200 12.98 -20.34 6.28
CA ILE A 200 11.91 -21.14 5.69
C ILE A 200 11.95 -20.95 4.18
N THR A 201 12.05 -22.02 3.43
CA THR A 201 12.04 -22.02 1.96
C THR A 201 10.69 -22.45 1.45
N ILE A 202 10.15 -21.74 0.46
CA ILE A 202 8.85 -21.99 -0.16
C ILE A 202 9.08 -22.20 -1.66
N ASN A 203 8.81 -23.42 -2.16
CA ASN A 203 8.89 -23.76 -3.57
C ASN A 203 7.48 -23.86 -4.14
N GLN A 204 7.07 -22.82 -4.89
CA GLN A 204 5.73 -22.69 -5.45
C GLN A 204 5.69 -23.14 -6.91
N LEU A 205 4.70 -23.96 -7.23
CA LEU A 205 4.40 -24.41 -8.59
C LEU A 205 3.77 -23.26 -9.41
N VAL A 206 3.54 -23.53 -10.69
CA VAL A 206 2.72 -22.69 -11.57
C VAL A 206 1.27 -23.10 -11.40
N GLY A 207 0.36 -22.16 -11.24
CA GLY A 207 -1.08 -22.37 -11.23
C GLY A 207 -1.63 -22.51 -12.64
N GLU A 208 -2.76 -23.18 -12.75
CA GLU A 208 -3.52 -23.22 -14.00
C GLU A 208 -4.29 -21.90 -14.16
N LEU A 209 -4.24 -21.32 -15.37
CA LEU A 209 -5.06 -20.15 -15.69
C LEU A 209 -6.54 -20.53 -15.59
N PRO A 210 -7.44 -19.61 -15.20
CA PRO A 210 -8.87 -19.84 -15.30
C PRO A 210 -9.25 -20.36 -16.69
N ASP A 211 -10.07 -21.40 -16.76
CA ASP A 211 -10.31 -22.17 -17.98
C ASP A 211 -11.00 -21.40 -19.10
N GLU A 212 -11.70 -20.31 -18.80
CA GLU A 212 -12.45 -19.56 -19.82
C GLU A 212 -12.49 -18.04 -19.52
N GLY A 213 -12.32 -17.23 -20.57
CA GLY A 213 -12.61 -15.79 -20.58
C GLY A 213 -11.53 -14.89 -19.97
N MET A 214 -10.31 -15.39 -19.76
CA MET A 214 -9.17 -14.62 -19.22
C MET A 214 -7.88 -14.81 -20.04
N GLU A 215 -8.01 -15.20 -21.30
CA GLU A 215 -6.88 -15.63 -22.13
C GLU A 215 -5.99 -14.47 -22.58
N SER A 216 -6.56 -13.26 -22.74
CA SER A 216 -5.86 -12.12 -23.30
C SER A 216 -4.85 -11.53 -22.31
N ASP A 217 -3.59 -11.46 -22.70
CA ASP A 217 -2.63 -10.55 -22.09
C ASP A 217 -3.00 -9.08 -22.35
N ALA A 218 -2.24 -8.15 -21.77
CA ALA A 218 -2.53 -6.72 -21.88
C ALA A 218 -2.53 -6.22 -23.34
N MET A 219 -1.55 -6.66 -24.17
CA MET A 219 -1.46 -6.24 -25.58
C MET A 219 -2.62 -6.79 -26.40
N THR A 220 -2.93 -8.07 -26.25
CA THR A 220 -4.04 -8.73 -26.93
C THR A 220 -5.38 -8.10 -26.55
N LEU A 221 -5.58 -7.78 -25.26
CA LEU A 221 -6.81 -7.14 -24.80
C LEU A 221 -6.95 -5.70 -25.32
N ALA A 222 -5.84 -4.94 -25.30
CA ALA A 222 -5.82 -3.58 -25.85
C ALA A 222 -6.20 -3.57 -27.34
N ALA A 223 -5.74 -4.56 -28.12
CA ALA A 223 -6.08 -4.70 -29.53
C ALA A 223 -7.58 -4.97 -29.77
N LYS A 224 -8.29 -5.59 -28.82
CA LYS A 224 -9.73 -5.85 -28.88
C LYS A 224 -10.58 -4.61 -28.60
N MET A 225 -10.06 -3.62 -27.85
CA MET A 225 -10.76 -2.37 -27.53
C MET A 225 -10.67 -1.41 -28.72
N TYR A 226 -11.81 -1.20 -29.40
CA TYR A 226 -11.86 -0.40 -30.62
C TYR A 226 -11.85 1.11 -30.36
N ALA A 227 -12.78 1.57 -29.51
CA ALA A 227 -12.90 2.94 -29.03
C ALA A 227 -13.66 2.92 -27.70
N GLY A 228 -13.23 3.75 -26.76
CA GLY A 228 -13.77 3.85 -25.42
C GLY A 228 -14.55 5.14 -25.17
N TRP A 229 -15.44 5.07 -24.19
CA TRP A 229 -16.31 6.13 -23.74
C TRP A 229 -16.28 6.27 -22.23
N ASN A 230 -16.10 7.47 -21.70
CA ASN A 230 -16.28 7.73 -20.28
C ASN A 230 -17.72 8.11 -19.96
N ILE A 231 -18.27 7.53 -18.91
CA ILE A 231 -19.57 7.96 -18.34
C ILE A 231 -19.34 9.01 -17.24
N GLY A 232 -18.67 10.11 -17.60
CA GLY A 232 -18.26 11.15 -16.66
C GLY A 232 -19.42 11.90 -16.01
N ASN A 233 -19.16 12.51 -14.86
CA ASN A 233 -20.12 13.20 -14.02
C ASN A 233 -21.29 12.33 -13.54
N THR A 234 -20.98 11.08 -13.15
CA THR A 234 -21.97 10.11 -12.62
C THR A 234 -21.47 9.45 -11.35
N LEU A 235 -20.90 8.23 -11.42
CA LEU A 235 -20.54 7.46 -10.22
C LEU A 235 -19.36 8.08 -9.43
N GLU A 236 -18.58 8.94 -10.04
CA GLU A 236 -17.50 9.71 -9.38
C GLU A 236 -17.98 11.00 -8.70
N ALA A 237 -19.24 11.40 -8.94
CA ALA A 237 -19.77 12.65 -8.40
C ALA A 237 -19.80 12.63 -6.86
N THR A 238 -19.29 13.69 -6.24
CA THR A 238 -19.36 13.86 -4.79
C THR A 238 -20.80 14.14 -4.35
N GLY A 239 -21.22 13.45 -3.28
CA GLY A 239 -22.57 13.52 -2.74
C GLY A 239 -23.49 12.39 -3.20
N SER A 240 -23.61 12.12 -4.48
CA SER A 240 -24.33 10.97 -5.05
C SER A 240 -24.09 10.87 -6.55
N GLU A 241 -24.39 9.71 -7.13
CA GLU A 241 -24.31 9.46 -8.58
C GLU A 241 -24.98 10.54 -9.46
N THR A 242 -25.95 11.28 -8.92
CA THR A 242 -26.71 12.30 -9.66
C THR A 242 -26.41 13.73 -9.22
N ALA A 243 -25.48 13.94 -8.30
CA ALA A 243 -25.23 15.24 -7.67
C ALA A 243 -24.71 16.29 -8.67
N TRP A 244 -24.02 15.86 -9.73
CA TRP A 244 -23.47 16.77 -10.75
C TRP A 244 -24.39 16.92 -11.98
N GLY A 245 -25.69 16.56 -11.83
CA GLY A 245 -26.74 16.87 -12.78
C GLY A 245 -27.05 15.80 -13.82
N ASN A 246 -26.28 14.73 -13.91
CA ASN A 246 -26.62 13.59 -14.75
C ASN A 246 -27.60 12.65 -14.04
N PRO A 247 -28.47 11.93 -14.80
CA PRO A 247 -29.28 10.86 -14.25
C PRO A 247 -28.41 9.64 -13.92
N LYS A 248 -28.98 8.70 -13.16
CA LYS A 248 -28.35 7.39 -12.94
C LYS A 248 -28.06 6.69 -14.27
N VAL A 249 -26.92 6.03 -14.34
CA VAL A 249 -26.54 5.21 -15.50
C VAL A 249 -27.54 4.07 -15.67
N THR A 250 -27.99 3.84 -16.89
CA THR A 250 -28.93 2.78 -17.23
C THR A 250 -28.35 1.83 -18.27
N GLU A 251 -28.86 0.59 -18.30
CA GLU A 251 -28.46 -0.39 -19.33
C GLU A 251 -28.81 0.11 -20.74
N SER A 252 -29.97 0.81 -20.89
CA SER A 252 -30.39 1.41 -22.16
C SER A 252 -29.34 2.40 -22.69
N TYR A 253 -28.75 3.23 -21.80
CA TYR A 253 -27.67 4.15 -22.18
C TYR A 253 -26.43 3.39 -22.66
N VAL A 254 -26.01 2.35 -21.95
CA VAL A 254 -24.87 1.50 -22.35
C VAL A 254 -25.12 0.88 -23.73
N LYS A 255 -26.31 0.34 -23.99
CA LYS A 255 -26.71 -0.20 -25.30
C LYS A 255 -26.65 0.85 -26.40
N GLN A 256 -27.03 2.09 -26.12
CA GLN A 256 -26.91 3.19 -27.09
C GLN A 256 -25.43 3.51 -27.41
N ILE A 257 -24.56 3.58 -26.41
CA ILE A 257 -23.11 3.79 -26.63
C ILE A 257 -22.53 2.66 -27.52
N LYS A 258 -22.91 1.41 -27.26
CA LYS A 258 -22.53 0.29 -28.15
C LYS A 258 -23.06 0.48 -29.57
N ALA A 259 -24.33 0.85 -29.73
CA ALA A 259 -24.95 1.06 -31.04
C ALA A 259 -24.29 2.21 -31.84
N LEU A 260 -23.69 3.20 -31.16
CA LEU A 260 -22.92 4.27 -31.78
C LEU A 260 -21.53 3.80 -32.26
N GLY A 261 -21.08 2.58 -31.91
CA GLY A 261 -19.82 1.99 -32.40
C GLY A 261 -18.71 1.88 -31.37
N PHE A 262 -18.95 2.20 -30.10
CA PHE A 262 -18.01 1.98 -29.01
C PHE A 262 -18.10 0.55 -28.48
N ASN A 263 -17.00 -0.01 -28.02
CA ASN A 263 -16.97 -1.33 -27.40
C ASN A 263 -16.29 -1.35 -26.01
N ALA A 264 -15.97 -0.18 -25.47
CA ALA A 264 -15.38 -0.05 -24.14
C ALA A 264 -15.98 1.15 -23.39
N ILE A 265 -16.20 1.00 -22.09
CA ILE A 265 -16.69 2.07 -21.21
C ILE A 265 -15.76 2.18 -20.00
N ARG A 266 -15.25 3.39 -19.72
CA ARG A 266 -14.62 3.71 -18.45
C ARG A 266 -15.70 4.24 -17.49
N ILE A 267 -15.73 3.67 -16.29
CA ILE A 267 -16.71 3.92 -15.23
C ILE A 267 -15.97 4.64 -14.08
N PRO A 268 -15.80 5.96 -14.17
CA PRO A 268 -15.22 6.73 -13.07
C PRO A 268 -16.06 6.52 -11.80
N SER A 269 -15.42 6.19 -10.67
CA SER A 269 -16.17 5.83 -9.46
C SER A 269 -15.53 6.44 -8.20
N ALA A 270 -16.37 7.03 -7.35
CA ALA A 270 -16.01 7.49 -6.02
C ALA A 270 -16.31 6.38 -4.99
N TRP A 271 -15.47 6.27 -3.97
CA TRP A 271 -15.56 5.23 -2.95
C TRP A 271 -15.52 5.80 -1.52
N ASP A 272 -14.71 6.84 -1.26
CA ASP A 272 -14.50 7.41 0.07
C ASP A 272 -15.79 7.84 0.75
N GLN A 273 -16.64 8.55 0.04
CA GLN A 273 -17.95 9.01 0.56
C GLN A 273 -18.93 7.86 0.85
N TYR A 274 -18.63 6.65 0.39
CA TYR A 274 -19.44 5.45 0.61
C TYR A 274 -18.83 4.49 1.63
N ILE A 275 -17.79 4.90 2.36
CA ILE A 275 -17.25 4.16 3.50
C ILE A 275 -18.24 4.28 4.67
N GLU A 276 -18.67 3.15 5.22
CA GLU A 276 -19.56 3.10 6.39
C GLU A 276 -18.83 2.93 7.72
N ASP A 277 -17.59 2.43 7.68
CA ASP A 277 -16.72 2.24 8.84
C ASP A 277 -15.31 2.72 8.48
N GLN A 278 -14.88 3.81 9.08
CA GLN A 278 -13.58 4.46 8.81
C GLN A 278 -12.38 3.69 9.40
N ASP A 279 -12.58 2.84 10.40
CA ASP A 279 -11.48 2.06 11.00
C ASP A 279 -11.06 0.90 10.09
N THR A 280 -12.02 0.30 9.40
CA THR A 280 -11.82 -0.83 8.47
C THR A 280 -11.89 -0.43 7.00
N TYR A 281 -12.27 0.80 6.69
CA TYR A 281 -12.61 1.30 5.35
C TYR A 281 -13.68 0.45 4.65
N LYS A 282 -14.66 -0.06 5.41
CA LYS A 282 -15.73 -0.87 4.85
C LYS A 282 -16.62 -0.03 3.94
N ILE A 283 -16.74 -0.43 2.67
CA ILE A 283 -17.64 0.18 1.68
C ILE A 283 -19.07 -0.30 1.94
N LYS A 284 -20.04 0.60 1.80
CA LYS A 284 -21.47 0.23 1.85
C LYS A 284 -21.79 -0.82 0.79
N ASP A 285 -22.40 -1.91 1.19
CA ASP A 285 -22.78 -3.00 0.27
C ASP A 285 -23.68 -2.52 -0.87
N SER A 286 -24.56 -1.55 -0.60
CA SER A 286 -25.42 -0.93 -1.62
C SER A 286 -24.66 -0.20 -2.71
N TRP A 287 -23.48 0.36 -2.39
CA TRP A 287 -22.64 1.03 -3.39
C TRP A 287 -21.84 0.03 -4.22
N LEU A 288 -21.25 -0.97 -3.57
CA LEU A 288 -20.62 -2.09 -4.28
C LEU A 288 -21.60 -2.75 -5.26
N GLU A 289 -22.87 -2.95 -4.84
CA GLU A 289 -23.91 -3.49 -5.73
C GLU A 289 -24.24 -2.54 -6.87
N ARG A 290 -24.29 -1.23 -6.63
CA ARG A 290 -24.56 -0.24 -7.69
C ARG A 290 -23.47 -0.22 -8.76
N VAL A 291 -22.19 -0.26 -8.35
CA VAL A 291 -21.10 -0.33 -9.32
C VAL A 291 -21.14 -1.67 -10.08
N ASN A 292 -21.38 -2.78 -9.37
CA ASN A 292 -21.57 -4.09 -9.98
C ASN A 292 -22.69 -4.10 -11.04
N GLU A 293 -23.81 -3.44 -10.77
CA GLU A 293 -24.90 -3.30 -11.72
C GLU A 293 -24.48 -2.58 -13.01
N VAL A 294 -23.70 -1.49 -12.91
CA VAL A 294 -23.21 -0.76 -14.10
C VAL A 294 -22.17 -1.57 -14.87
N VAL A 295 -21.29 -2.29 -14.17
CA VAL A 295 -20.36 -3.25 -14.79
C VAL A 295 -21.13 -4.33 -15.55
N ALA A 296 -22.18 -4.89 -14.93
CA ALA A 296 -23.04 -5.90 -15.56
C ALA A 296 -23.67 -5.37 -16.86
N TYR A 297 -24.12 -4.11 -16.88
CA TYR A 297 -24.65 -3.50 -18.12
C TYR A 297 -23.63 -3.50 -19.26
N CYS A 298 -22.35 -3.29 -18.97
CA CYS A 298 -21.30 -3.34 -19.97
C CYS A 298 -21.02 -4.78 -20.43
N VAL A 299 -20.66 -5.66 -19.47
CA VAL A 299 -20.21 -7.03 -19.79
C VAL A 299 -21.30 -7.86 -20.46
N THR A 300 -22.55 -7.80 -19.98
CA THR A 300 -23.67 -8.53 -20.61
C THR A 300 -24.02 -8.04 -22.01
N ASN A 301 -23.60 -6.83 -22.36
CA ASN A 301 -23.70 -6.28 -23.69
C ASN A 301 -22.40 -6.41 -24.50
N ASP A 302 -21.48 -7.31 -24.11
CA ASP A 302 -20.22 -7.56 -24.82
C ASP A 302 -19.44 -6.25 -25.05
N MET A 303 -19.20 -5.52 -23.94
CA MET A 303 -18.40 -4.31 -23.88
C MET A 303 -17.38 -4.41 -22.76
N TYR A 304 -16.17 -3.93 -23.01
CA TYR A 304 -15.13 -3.80 -21.99
C TYR A 304 -15.51 -2.70 -20.99
N ALA A 305 -15.25 -2.95 -19.72
CA ALA A 305 -15.50 -2.01 -18.63
C ALA A 305 -14.22 -1.74 -17.84
N ILE A 306 -13.91 -0.48 -17.58
CA ILE A 306 -12.80 -0.07 -16.70
C ILE A 306 -13.39 0.59 -15.47
N VAL A 307 -13.14 0.03 -14.28
CA VAL A 307 -13.51 0.62 -12.99
C VAL A 307 -12.27 1.16 -12.30
N ASN A 308 -12.33 2.37 -11.77
CA ASN A 308 -11.23 3.01 -11.06
C ASN A 308 -11.62 3.52 -9.67
N ILE A 309 -10.64 4.00 -8.92
CA ILE A 309 -10.83 5.02 -7.88
C ILE A 309 -10.56 6.35 -8.55
N HIS A 310 -11.61 7.16 -8.74
CA HIS A 310 -11.47 8.46 -9.41
C HIS A 310 -10.92 9.51 -8.44
N TRP A 311 -11.10 10.81 -8.68
CA TRP A 311 -10.64 11.88 -7.76
C TRP A 311 -11.04 11.62 -6.30
N ASP A 312 -12.30 11.23 -6.08
CA ASP A 312 -12.80 10.65 -4.82
C ASP A 312 -12.49 11.51 -3.57
N GLY A 313 -12.60 12.84 -3.72
CA GLY A 313 -12.27 13.79 -2.66
C GLY A 313 -10.77 14.05 -2.49
N GLY A 314 -9.92 13.58 -3.39
CA GLY A 314 -8.48 13.84 -3.41
C GLY A 314 -7.67 13.08 -2.36
N TRP A 315 -8.28 12.11 -1.65
CA TRP A 315 -7.61 11.42 -0.54
C TRP A 315 -6.30 10.72 -0.95
N LEU A 316 -6.23 10.19 -2.16
CA LEU A 316 -5.01 9.61 -2.73
C LEU A 316 -4.31 10.59 -3.65
N GLU A 317 -5.02 11.16 -4.63
CA GLU A 317 -4.44 11.97 -5.69
C GLU A 317 -3.68 13.19 -5.18
N GLU A 318 -4.21 13.91 -4.18
CA GLU A 318 -3.58 15.09 -3.61
C GLU A 318 -2.57 14.75 -2.51
N ASN A 319 -2.41 13.47 -2.17
CA ASN A 319 -1.66 13.00 -1.01
C ASN A 319 -0.58 11.95 -1.37
N CYS A 320 0.10 12.12 -2.51
CA CYS A 320 1.28 11.32 -2.84
C CYS A 320 2.52 11.81 -2.07
N THR A 321 2.44 11.77 -0.71
CA THR A 321 3.46 12.28 0.20
C THR A 321 3.87 11.23 1.23
N ILE A 322 5.11 11.30 1.73
CA ILE A 322 5.65 10.28 2.66
C ILE A 322 4.84 10.18 3.94
N ASP A 323 4.38 11.30 4.48
CA ASP A 323 3.58 11.34 5.71
C ASP A 323 2.18 10.71 5.56
N LYS A 324 1.67 10.61 4.34
CA LYS A 324 0.40 9.96 4.01
C LYS A 324 0.53 8.54 3.45
N GLN A 325 1.74 8.12 3.12
CA GLN A 325 1.99 6.87 2.41
C GLN A 325 1.43 5.64 3.13
N GLU A 326 1.66 5.50 4.43
CA GLU A 326 1.19 4.34 5.20
C GLU A 326 -0.33 4.30 5.31
N GLU A 327 -0.95 5.43 5.67
CA GLU A 327 -2.41 5.56 5.78
C GLU A 327 -3.10 5.25 4.46
N ASN A 328 -2.62 5.86 3.37
CA ASN A 328 -3.22 5.69 2.06
C ASN A 328 -2.99 4.29 1.48
N ASN A 329 -1.85 3.65 1.72
CA ASN A 329 -1.65 2.25 1.35
C ASN A 329 -2.64 1.33 2.07
N LYS A 330 -2.86 1.53 3.38
CA LYS A 330 -3.85 0.75 4.14
C LYS A 330 -5.27 0.93 3.55
N LYS A 331 -5.65 2.16 3.24
CA LYS A 331 -6.95 2.47 2.64
C LYS A 331 -7.08 1.90 1.23
N GLN A 332 -6.07 2.09 0.38
CA GLN A 332 -6.00 1.55 -0.98
C GLN A 332 -6.17 0.02 -0.99
N HIS A 333 -5.44 -0.67 -0.12
CA HIS A 333 -5.56 -2.12 0.06
C HIS A 333 -6.98 -2.54 0.46
N ALA A 334 -7.55 -1.86 1.46
CA ALA A 334 -8.88 -2.21 1.97
C ALA A 334 -9.98 -1.99 0.93
N LEU A 335 -9.94 -0.87 0.18
CA LEU A 335 -10.92 -0.58 -0.86
C LEU A 335 -10.79 -1.57 -2.02
N TRP A 336 -9.59 -1.76 -2.58
CA TRP A 336 -9.39 -2.68 -3.71
C TRP A 336 -9.68 -4.13 -3.37
N THR A 337 -9.41 -4.59 -2.15
CA THR A 337 -9.79 -5.92 -1.70
C THR A 337 -11.31 -6.13 -1.78
N GLN A 338 -12.11 -5.15 -1.38
CA GLN A 338 -13.57 -5.24 -1.41
C GLN A 338 -14.12 -5.14 -2.83
N ILE A 339 -13.64 -4.16 -3.63
CA ILE A 339 -14.02 -3.97 -5.02
C ILE A 339 -13.71 -5.22 -5.84
N ALA A 340 -12.48 -5.70 -5.74
CA ALA A 340 -12.01 -6.87 -6.47
C ALA A 340 -12.77 -8.16 -6.08
N ASN A 341 -13.03 -8.39 -4.79
CA ASN A 341 -13.84 -9.53 -4.34
C ASN A 341 -15.27 -9.48 -4.87
N LYS A 342 -15.90 -8.29 -4.88
CA LYS A 342 -17.27 -8.12 -5.41
C LYS A 342 -17.35 -8.46 -6.90
N LEU A 343 -16.33 -8.07 -7.66
CA LEU A 343 -16.36 -8.10 -9.13
C LEU A 343 -15.53 -9.25 -9.74
N LYS A 344 -14.95 -10.13 -8.93
CA LYS A 344 -13.99 -11.17 -9.40
C LYS A 344 -14.55 -12.19 -10.39
N HIS A 345 -15.87 -12.35 -10.45
CA HIS A 345 -16.53 -13.34 -11.30
C HIS A 345 -16.63 -12.93 -12.77
N TYR A 346 -16.42 -11.65 -13.09
CA TYR A 346 -16.39 -11.19 -14.48
C TYR A 346 -15.12 -11.67 -15.19
N ASP A 347 -15.25 -11.93 -16.47
CA ASP A 347 -14.16 -12.30 -17.37
C ASP A 347 -13.26 -11.11 -17.75
N GLU A 348 -12.48 -11.22 -18.83
CA GLU A 348 -11.54 -10.19 -19.30
C GLU A 348 -12.20 -8.90 -19.79
N HIS A 349 -13.54 -8.87 -19.95
CA HIS A 349 -14.25 -7.64 -20.26
C HIS A 349 -14.20 -6.61 -19.14
N LEU A 350 -13.90 -7.02 -17.89
CA LEU A 350 -13.68 -6.10 -16.78
C LEU A 350 -12.18 -5.89 -16.52
N LEU A 351 -11.76 -4.62 -16.48
CA LEU A 351 -10.43 -4.17 -16.07
C LEU A 351 -10.55 -3.30 -14.83
N PHE A 352 -9.50 -3.26 -14.02
CA PHE A 352 -9.38 -2.34 -12.89
C PHE A 352 -8.25 -1.34 -13.13
N ALA A 353 -8.48 -0.09 -12.73
CA ALA A 353 -7.53 1.02 -12.81
C ALA A 353 -7.27 1.60 -11.41
N GLY A 354 -6.02 1.63 -10.97
CA GLY A 354 -5.64 1.80 -9.58
C GLY A 354 -6.06 3.12 -8.93
N THR A 355 -6.04 4.21 -9.69
CA THR A 355 -6.43 5.56 -9.30
C THR A 355 -6.89 6.35 -10.53
N ASN A 356 -6.84 7.70 -10.51
CA ASN A 356 -7.18 8.55 -11.65
C ASN A 356 -6.01 9.48 -12.04
N GLU A 357 -5.90 10.69 -11.48
CA GLU A 357 -4.89 11.71 -11.84
C GLU A 357 -3.99 12.09 -10.65
N PRO A 358 -3.12 11.16 -10.17
CA PRO A 358 -2.34 11.40 -8.97
C PRO A 358 -1.38 12.59 -9.12
N ASN A 359 -1.48 13.60 -8.25
CA ASN A 359 -0.72 14.84 -8.29
C ASN A 359 0.74 14.60 -7.88
N VAL A 360 1.58 14.26 -8.85
CA VAL A 360 2.99 13.89 -8.67
C VAL A 360 3.88 14.68 -9.60
N ASN A 361 4.79 15.49 -9.02
CA ASN A 361 5.68 16.38 -9.76
C ASN A 361 7.16 16.16 -9.41
N THR A 362 7.48 15.25 -8.49
CA THR A 362 8.84 14.98 -8.03
C THR A 362 9.12 13.47 -7.96
N ALA A 363 10.39 13.09 -8.01
CA ALA A 363 10.81 11.69 -7.86
C ALA A 363 10.39 11.08 -6.51
N GLN A 364 10.35 11.87 -5.44
CA GLN A 364 9.90 11.42 -4.12
C GLN A 364 8.41 11.08 -4.14
N GLN A 365 7.57 11.97 -4.68
CA GLN A 365 6.14 11.70 -4.86
C GLN A 365 5.89 10.50 -5.77
N MET A 366 6.72 10.34 -6.83
CA MET A 366 6.64 9.16 -7.71
C MET A 366 6.92 7.85 -6.96
N THR A 367 7.86 7.86 -5.99
CA THR A 367 8.12 6.69 -5.15
C THR A 367 6.89 6.34 -4.30
N VAL A 368 6.21 7.35 -3.75
CA VAL A 368 4.97 7.15 -2.99
C VAL A 368 3.85 6.63 -3.90
N LEU A 369 3.63 7.25 -5.06
CA LEU A 369 2.64 6.78 -6.03
C LEU A 369 2.88 5.32 -6.41
N LYS A 370 4.14 4.94 -6.68
CA LYS A 370 4.47 3.53 -6.97
C LYS A 370 4.08 2.57 -5.85
N SER A 371 4.18 2.99 -4.59
CA SER A 371 3.71 2.16 -3.48
C SER A 371 2.19 1.99 -3.48
N TYR A 372 1.43 3.04 -3.83
CA TYR A 372 -0.03 2.96 -3.98
C TYR A 372 -0.46 2.03 -5.11
N LEU A 373 0.22 2.13 -6.25
CA LEU A 373 -0.03 1.28 -7.42
C LEU A 373 0.36 -0.18 -7.13
N GLN A 374 1.47 -0.43 -6.43
CA GLN A 374 1.85 -1.78 -6.01
C GLN A 374 0.82 -2.37 -5.04
N THR A 375 0.37 -1.59 -4.05
CA THR A 375 -0.67 -2.00 -3.11
C THR A 375 -1.98 -2.36 -3.82
N PHE A 376 -2.37 -1.61 -4.86
CA PHE A 376 -3.51 -1.93 -5.70
C PHE A 376 -3.35 -3.30 -6.39
N ILE A 377 -2.23 -3.52 -7.06
CA ILE A 377 -1.94 -4.78 -7.76
C ILE A 377 -2.02 -5.95 -6.77
N ASP A 378 -1.30 -5.85 -5.65
CA ASP A 378 -1.21 -6.91 -4.65
C ASP A 378 -2.59 -7.22 -4.04
N ALA A 379 -3.38 -6.19 -3.72
CA ALA A 379 -4.73 -6.36 -3.18
C ALA A 379 -5.66 -7.08 -4.16
N VAL A 380 -5.63 -6.72 -5.44
CA VAL A 380 -6.45 -7.37 -6.48
C VAL A 380 -6.00 -8.81 -6.66
N ARG A 381 -4.69 -9.08 -6.83
CA ARG A 381 -4.14 -10.43 -7.03
C ARG A 381 -4.47 -11.36 -5.85
N ALA A 382 -4.41 -10.86 -4.62
CA ALA A 382 -4.71 -11.63 -3.41
C ALA A 382 -6.16 -12.14 -3.35
N THR A 383 -7.11 -11.55 -4.09
CA THR A 383 -8.50 -12.01 -4.11
C THR A 383 -8.71 -13.30 -4.92
N GLY A 384 -7.76 -13.69 -5.77
CA GLY A 384 -7.80 -14.92 -6.55
C GLY A 384 -8.89 -14.98 -7.62
N GLY A 385 -9.19 -16.18 -8.12
CA GLY A 385 -10.12 -16.38 -9.23
C GLY A 385 -9.68 -15.59 -10.47
N ASN A 386 -10.59 -15.00 -11.23
CA ASN A 386 -10.27 -14.22 -12.43
C ASN A 386 -9.35 -13.02 -12.14
N ASN A 387 -9.37 -12.49 -10.92
CA ASN A 387 -8.50 -11.37 -10.53
C ASN A 387 -7.01 -11.77 -10.43
N ALA A 388 -6.73 -13.05 -10.25
CA ALA A 388 -5.36 -13.56 -10.24
C ALA A 388 -4.62 -13.24 -11.54
N VAL A 389 -5.34 -13.14 -12.67
CA VAL A 389 -4.77 -12.92 -14.01
C VAL A 389 -5.43 -11.75 -14.76
N ARG A 390 -6.33 -11.00 -14.13
CA ARG A 390 -7.00 -9.84 -14.72
C ARG A 390 -6.00 -8.80 -15.18
N ASN A 391 -6.25 -8.18 -16.35
CA ASN A 391 -5.48 -7.03 -16.79
C ASN A 391 -5.76 -5.82 -15.89
N LEU A 392 -4.71 -5.19 -15.40
CA LEU A 392 -4.75 -4.06 -14.48
C LEU A 392 -4.12 -2.81 -15.11
N ILE A 393 -4.64 -1.65 -14.77
CA ILE A 393 -4.21 -0.37 -15.32
C ILE A 393 -3.60 0.46 -14.20
N VAL A 394 -2.38 0.94 -14.40
CA VAL A 394 -1.66 1.83 -13.48
C VAL A 394 -1.53 3.22 -14.12
N GLN A 395 -1.67 4.27 -13.32
CA GLN A 395 -1.68 5.63 -13.81
C GLN A 395 -0.29 6.25 -13.79
N GLY A 396 0.03 6.99 -14.84
CA GLY A 396 1.18 7.89 -14.84
C GLY A 396 0.99 9.07 -13.88
N PRO A 397 2.08 9.73 -13.43
CA PRO A 397 2.01 10.94 -12.61
C PRO A 397 1.21 12.04 -13.34
N ASN A 398 0.21 12.61 -12.66
CA ASN A 398 -0.79 13.54 -13.21
C ASN A 398 -1.56 13.00 -14.43
N THR A 399 -1.38 11.72 -14.79
CA THR A 399 -1.69 11.16 -16.11
C THR A 399 -1.17 12.00 -17.28
N ASP A 400 -0.24 12.91 -17.00
CA ASP A 400 0.41 13.76 -17.99
C ASP A 400 1.53 13.00 -18.73
N ILE A 401 1.55 13.11 -20.05
CA ILE A 401 2.45 12.33 -20.91
C ILE A 401 3.91 12.69 -20.69
N GLU A 402 4.26 13.98 -20.61
CA GLU A 402 5.64 14.43 -20.42
C GLU A 402 6.14 14.08 -19.02
N THR A 403 5.33 14.31 -18.01
CA THR A 403 5.64 13.95 -16.61
C THR A 403 5.80 12.44 -16.46
N THR A 404 4.93 11.66 -17.10
CA THR A 404 5.04 10.19 -17.14
C THR A 404 6.31 9.74 -17.84
N ASN A 405 6.64 10.35 -18.98
CA ASN A 405 7.89 10.06 -19.67
C ASN A 405 9.12 10.33 -18.78
N ASN A 406 9.10 11.41 -18.01
CA ASN A 406 10.25 11.86 -17.23
C ASN A 406 10.39 11.16 -15.87
N LEU A 407 9.29 10.85 -15.18
CA LEU A 407 9.32 10.41 -13.78
C LEU A 407 8.95 8.94 -13.58
N PHE A 408 8.15 8.31 -14.47
CA PHE A 408 7.54 7.00 -14.16
C PHE A 408 8.59 5.88 -14.01
N GLY A 409 9.65 5.87 -14.81
CA GLY A 409 10.68 4.83 -14.76
C GLY A 409 10.13 3.44 -15.16
N GLU A 410 10.34 2.43 -14.29
CA GLU A 410 9.88 1.05 -14.52
C GLU A 410 8.45 0.84 -14.02
N MET A 411 7.74 -0.11 -14.63
CA MET A 411 6.42 -0.55 -14.17
C MET A 411 6.48 -1.14 -12.76
N PRO A 412 5.41 -1.06 -11.97
CA PRO A 412 5.27 -1.87 -10.75
C PRO A 412 5.44 -3.36 -11.06
N THR A 413 5.77 -4.15 -10.06
CA THR A 413 5.89 -5.60 -10.20
C THR A 413 4.51 -6.27 -10.19
N ASP A 414 4.36 -7.32 -10.98
CA ASP A 414 3.18 -8.19 -10.95
C ASP A 414 3.63 -9.65 -10.90
N VAL A 415 2.88 -10.47 -10.17
CA VAL A 415 3.10 -11.92 -10.11
C VAL A 415 2.69 -12.63 -11.40
N VAL A 416 2.03 -11.93 -12.30
CA VAL A 416 1.59 -12.41 -13.61
C VAL A 416 2.20 -11.51 -14.69
N GLU A 417 2.94 -12.13 -15.60
CA GLU A 417 3.58 -11.40 -16.69
C GLU A 417 2.56 -10.85 -17.69
N ASN A 418 2.88 -9.69 -18.29
CA ASN A 418 2.14 -9.08 -19.40
C ASN A 418 0.65 -8.78 -19.10
N ARG A 419 0.31 -8.45 -17.83
CA ARG A 419 -1.06 -8.13 -17.41
C ARG A 419 -1.23 -6.69 -16.91
N LEU A 420 -0.22 -5.84 -17.10
CA LEU A 420 -0.28 -4.42 -16.74
C LEU A 420 -0.37 -3.54 -17.99
N MET A 421 -1.20 -2.48 -17.87
CA MET A 421 -1.32 -1.39 -18.82
C MET A 421 -0.99 -0.07 -18.11
N LEU A 422 -0.58 0.94 -18.85
CA LEU A 422 -0.38 2.30 -18.33
C LEU A 422 -1.54 3.19 -18.76
N GLU A 423 -1.97 4.14 -17.93
CA GLU A 423 -2.96 5.16 -18.29
C GLU A 423 -2.35 6.55 -18.27
N VAL A 424 -2.66 7.32 -19.31
CA VAL A 424 -2.39 8.76 -19.44
C VAL A 424 -3.63 9.46 -19.98
N HIS A 425 -3.74 10.77 -19.77
CA HIS A 425 -4.80 11.62 -20.30
C HIS A 425 -4.24 12.65 -21.28
N TYR A 426 -5.10 13.25 -22.13
CA TYR A 426 -4.65 14.22 -23.10
C TYR A 426 -5.65 15.36 -23.32
N TYR A 427 -5.33 16.52 -22.76
CA TYR A 427 -6.13 17.73 -22.89
C TYR A 427 -5.28 18.93 -23.41
N ASN A 428 -4.35 18.64 -24.33
CA ASN A 428 -3.52 19.69 -24.94
C ASN A 428 -4.07 20.18 -26.29
N PRO A 429 -4.13 21.49 -26.49
CA PRO A 429 -3.79 22.53 -25.53
C PRO A 429 -4.94 22.77 -24.53
N TRP A 430 -4.60 22.92 -23.25
CA TRP A 430 -5.55 23.21 -22.16
C TRP A 430 -6.52 24.35 -22.48
N THR A 431 -6.02 25.42 -23.10
CA THR A 431 -6.81 26.59 -23.48
C THR A 431 -7.94 26.29 -24.47
N PHE A 432 -7.81 25.23 -25.29
CA PHE A 432 -8.83 24.77 -26.21
C PHE A 432 -9.72 23.69 -25.59
N CYS A 433 -9.13 22.76 -24.86
CA CYS A 433 -9.82 21.57 -24.37
C CYS A 433 -10.65 21.81 -23.13
N LEU A 434 -10.15 22.58 -22.14
CA LEU A 434 -10.75 22.64 -20.81
C LEU A 434 -10.93 24.07 -20.25
N LEU A 435 -10.17 25.07 -20.69
CA LEU A 435 -10.24 26.41 -20.11
C LEU A 435 -11.62 27.05 -20.38
N GLU A 436 -12.40 27.32 -19.32
CA GLU A 436 -13.78 27.84 -19.41
C GLU A 436 -13.88 29.36 -19.40
N GLU A 437 -12.84 30.04 -18.90
CA GLU A 437 -12.76 31.49 -18.84
C GLU A 437 -11.32 31.99 -19.08
N ASP A 438 -11.16 33.23 -19.53
CA ASP A 438 -9.84 33.84 -19.75
C ASP A 438 -9.10 34.00 -18.42
N GLN A 439 -7.88 33.48 -18.33
CA GLN A 439 -7.00 33.56 -17.15
C GLN A 439 -5.71 34.32 -17.52
N ASN A 440 -5.76 35.64 -17.58
CA ASN A 440 -4.67 36.45 -18.10
C ASN A 440 -3.34 36.30 -17.33
N ASP A 441 -3.39 35.93 -16.06
CA ASP A 441 -2.21 35.84 -15.19
C ASP A 441 -1.58 34.45 -15.14
N SER A 442 -2.20 33.42 -15.77
CA SER A 442 -1.71 32.03 -15.73
C SER A 442 -1.79 31.31 -17.08
N TRP A 443 -3.00 30.88 -17.47
CA TRP A 443 -3.21 30.06 -18.65
C TRP A 443 -3.49 30.87 -19.94
N GLY A 444 -3.69 32.18 -19.85
CA GLY A 444 -3.98 33.04 -20.98
C GLY A 444 -5.44 33.00 -21.39
N LYS A 445 -5.68 33.21 -22.69
CA LYS A 445 -7.04 33.25 -23.26
C LYS A 445 -7.53 31.89 -23.68
N MET A 446 -8.83 31.66 -23.53
CA MET A 446 -9.49 30.50 -24.15
C MET A 446 -9.23 30.47 -25.65
N ALA A 447 -8.82 29.31 -26.17
CA ALA A 447 -8.77 29.10 -27.60
C ALA A 447 -10.11 28.51 -28.09
N TYR A 448 -10.58 28.98 -29.22
CA TYR A 448 -11.83 28.54 -29.84
C TYR A 448 -11.57 27.73 -31.11
N PHE A 449 -10.41 27.94 -31.72
CA PHE A 449 -10.08 27.36 -33.02
C PHE A 449 -8.77 26.58 -32.96
N TRP A 450 -8.78 25.42 -33.64
CA TRP A 450 -7.64 24.52 -33.68
C TRP A 450 -7.37 23.98 -35.10
N GLY A 451 -6.10 23.74 -35.40
CA GLY A 451 -5.66 23.11 -36.63
C GLY A 451 -6.02 23.92 -37.89
N LYS A 452 -6.44 23.24 -38.93
CA LYS A 452 -6.76 23.87 -40.23
C LYS A 452 -8.00 24.80 -40.21
N TYR A 453 -8.74 24.82 -39.12
CA TYR A 453 -9.92 25.68 -38.93
C TYR A 453 -9.61 26.90 -38.07
N ALA A 454 -8.32 27.22 -37.87
CA ALA A 454 -7.89 28.49 -37.29
C ALA A 454 -8.43 29.68 -38.09
N VAL A 455 -8.91 30.69 -37.41
CA VAL A 455 -9.52 31.91 -38.01
C VAL A 455 -8.46 32.98 -38.16
N SER A 456 -8.24 33.47 -39.38
CA SER A 456 -7.22 34.48 -39.65
C SER A 456 -7.44 35.77 -38.84
N GLY A 457 -6.40 36.20 -38.13
CA GLY A 457 -6.43 37.43 -37.28
C GLY A 457 -7.14 37.26 -35.94
N SER A 458 -7.67 36.07 -35.62
CA SER A 458 -8.29 35.81 -34.30
C SER A 458 -7.23 35.55 -33.23
N ASP A 459 -7.38 36.22 -32.07
CA ASP A 459 -6.60 35.93 -30.86
C ASP A 459 -7.13 34.72 -30.07
N ARG A 460 -8.09 33.98 -30.64
CA ARG A 460 -8.70 32.76 -30.11
C ARG A 460 -8.22 31.49 -30.81
N ASN A 461 -7.22 31.58 -31.67
CA ASN A 461 -6.58 30.41 -32.24
C ASN A 461 -5.71 29.73 -31.18
N ALA A 462 -5.71 28.41 -31.14
CA ALA A 462 -4.73 27.66 -30.35
C ALA A 462 -3.29 27.94 -30.86
N THR A 463 -2.39 28.26 -29.94
CA THR A 463 -1.00 28.63 -30.25
C THR A 463 0.00 27.51 -29.91
N SER A 464 -0.46 26.39 -29.33
CA SER A 464 0.29 25.18 -28.97
C SER A 464 -0.60 23.95 -29.16
N GLY A 465 -0.09 22.77 -28.95
CA GLY A 465 -0.84 21.53 -29.03
C GLY A 465 -1.29 21.19 -30.45
N ASP A 466 -0.47 21.49 -31.44
CA ASP A 466 -0.77 21.14 -32.83
C ASP A 466 -0.62 19.63 -33.08
N GLU A 467 -0.95 19.17 -34.30
CA GLU A 467 -0.89 17.75 -34.64
C GLU A 467 0.53 17.17 -34.52
N ASN A 468 1.58 17.95 -34.77
CA ASN A 468 2.98 17.47 -34.68
C ASN A 468 3.40 17.30 -33.22
N GLU A 469 3.03 18.24 -32.35
CA GLU A 469 3.25 18.15 -30.91
C GLU A 469 2.49 16.95 -30.33
N MET A 470 1.22 16.76 -30.69
CA MET A 470 0.42 15.57 -30.32
C MET A 470 1.12 14.28 -30.71
N LYS A 471 1.56 14.14 -31.96
CA LYS A 471 2.29 12.95 -32.43
C LYS A 471 3.60 12.72 -31.68
N SER A 472 4.31 13.79 -31.34
CA SER A 472 5.54 13.70 -30.56
C SER A 472 5.27 13.14 -29.16
N LEU A 473 4.22 13.61 -28.48
CA LEU A 473 3.82 13.12 -27.17
C LEU A 473 3.39 11.66 -27.21
N PHE A 474 2.55 11.27 -28.16
CA PHE A 474 2.12 9.87 -28.30
C PHE A 474 3.29 8.94 -28.69
N THR A 475 4.26 9.44 -29.46
CA THR A 475 5.50 8.71 -29.75
C THR A 475 6.32 8.44 -28.49
N MET A 476 6.36 9.37 -27.52
CA MET A 476 7.02 9.14 -26.23
C MET A 476 6.40 7.94 -25.51
N MET A 477 5.08 7.86 -25.41
CA MET A 477 4.37 6.73 -24.80
C MET A 477 4.59 5.43 -25.57
N LYS A 478 4.50 5.49 -26.89
CA LYS A 478 4.79 4.33 -27.75
C LYS A 478 6.18 3.77 -27.48
N THR A 479 7.20 4.61 -27.54
CA THR A 479 8.60 4.17 -27.41
C THR A 479 8.92 3.67 -26.01
N LYS A 480 8.37 4.32 -24.99
CA LYS A 480 8.69 3.98 -23.61
C LYS A 480 7.95 2.74 -23.11
N PHE A 481 6.72 2.52 -23.55
CA PHE A 481 5.83 1.48 -23.03
C PHE A 481 5.35 0.50 -24.12
N VAL A 482 4.66 0.97 -25.15
CA VAL A 482 4.03 0.09 -26.15
C VAL A 482 5.06 -0.81 -26.84
N ASP A 483 6.18 -0.25 -27.29
CA ASP A 483 7.27 -1.00 -27.96
C ASP A 483 7.97 -1.99 -27.00
N LYS A 484 7.65 -1.96 -25.71
CA LYS A 484 8.14 -2.89 -24.67
C LYS A 484 7.05 -3.85 -24.17
N GLY A 485 5.92 -3.92 -24.86
CA GLY A 485 4.83 -4.85 -24.52
C GLY A 485 3.85 -4.34 -23.44
N VAL A 486 3.91 -3.06 -23.09
CA VAL A 486 2.96 -2.42 -22.16
C VAL A 486 2.04 -1.50 -22.95
N PRO A 487 0.78 -1.88 -23.23
CA PRO A 487 -0.15 -1.00 -23.95
C PRO A 487 -0.54 0.19 -23.06
N VAL A 488 -0.88 1.30 -23.71
CA VAL A 488 -1.26 2.53 -23.03
C VAL A 488 -2.74 2.80 -23.22
N ILE A 489 -3.45 3.11 -22.14
CA ILE A 489 -4.81 3.62 -22.16
C ILE A 489 -4.74 5.15 -22.21
N LEU A 490 -5.29 5.78 -23.24
CA LEU A 490 -5.59 7.19 -23.24
C LEU A 490 -6.96 7.35 -22.56
N GLY A 491 -6.92 7.38 -21.21
CA GLY A 491 -8.11 7.23 -20.37
C GLY A 491 -9.12 8.37 -20.49
N GLU A 492 -8.61 9.56 -20.84
CA GLU A 492 -9.44 10.74 -21.05
C GLU A 492 -8.85 11.63 -22.14
N TYR A 493 -9.71 12.16 -22.99
CA TYR A 493 -9.45 13.25 -23.92
C TYR A 493 -10.75 13.87 -24.38
N GLY A 494 -10.69 15.09 -24.91
CA GLY A 494 -11.84 15.79 -25.49
C GLY A 494 -11.63 17.31 -25.51
N ALA A 495 -12.58 18.02 -26.12
CA ALA A 495 -12.59 19.47 -26.12
C ALA A 495 -13.98 20.00 -25.81
N ILE A 496 -14.09 20.94 -24.87
CA ILE A 496 -15.38 21.52 -24.46
C ILE A 496 -16.09 22.23 -25.60
N THR A 497 -17.41 22.12 -25.59
CA THR A 497 -18.27 22.83 -26.54
C THR A 497 -18.51 24.27 -26.09
N ARG A 498 -18.08 25.24 -26.88
CA ARG A 498 -18.36 26.65 -26.64
C ARG A 498 -19.52 27.11 -27.49
N ARG A 499 -20.48 27.83 -26.88
CA ARG A 499 -21.71 28.28 -27.56
C ARG A 499 -21.91 29.79 -27.45
N THR A 500 -21.04 30.49 -26.73
CA THR A 500 -21.10 31.94 -26.52
C THR A 500 -19.83 32.62 -26.99
N GLY A 501 -19.92 33.87 -27.44
CA GLY A 501 -18.75 34.66 -27.87
C GLY A 501 -18.18 34.29 -29.26
N LEU A 502 -18.83 33.40 -30.02
CA LEU A 502 -18.35 32.90 -31.31
C LEU A 502 -18.96 33.61 -32.52
N GLY A 503 -20.21 34.12 -32.41
CA GLY A 503 -20.89 34.79 -33.51
C GLY A 503 -20.89 33.97 -34.79
N GLU A 504 -20.45 34.58 -35.91
CA GLU A 504 -20.33 33.91 -37.22
C GLU A 504 -19.26 32.79 -37.26
N HIS A 505 -18.44 32.67 -36.24
CA HIS A 505 -17.36 31.68 -36.18
C HIS A 505 -17.78 30.37 -35.47
N GLN A 506 -19.05 30.18 -35.09
CA GLN A 506 -19.53 28.96 -34.42
C GLN A 506 -19.21 27.70 -35.25
N GLU A 507 -19.38 27.78 -36.56
CA GLU A 507 -19.08 26.68 -37.46
C GLU A 507 -17.57 26.34 -37.50
N ALA A 508 -16.70 27.36 -37.44
CA ALA A 508 -15.25 27.15 -37.36
C ALA A 508 -14.84 26.46 -36.04
N HIS A 509 -15.47 26.84 -34.93
CA HIS A 509 -15.28 26.18 -33.64
C HIS A 509 -15.72 24.71 -33.69
N ASN A 510 -16.92 24.43 -34.17
CA ASN A 510 -17.44 23.08 -34.27
C ASN A 510 -16.53 22.17 -35.12
N LYS A 511 -16.04 22.70 -36.26
CA LYS A 511 -15.09 21.99 -37.14
C LYS A 511 -13.72 21.83 -36.50
N SER A 512 -13.28 22.80 -35.68
CA SER A 512 -12.03 22.67 -34.92
C SER A 512 -12.10 21.52 -33.92
N ARG A 513 -13.24 21.37 -33.21
CA ARG A 513 -13.45 20.24 -32.32
C ARG A 513 -13.56 18.92 -33.06
N ASN A 514 -14.31 18.86 -34.14
CA ASN A 514 -14.42 17.66 -34.97
C ASN A 514 -13.03 17.15 -35.41
N ILE A 515 -12.18 18.02 -36.00
CA ILE A 515 -10.86 17.60 -36.47
C ILE A 515 -9.90 17.31 -35.32
N TYR A 516 -10.04 17.97 -34.15
CA TYR A 516 -9.27 17.67 -32.96
C TYR A 516 -9.59 16.26 -32.46
N ASP A 517 -10.87 15.95 -32.22
CA ASP A 517 -11.34 14.65 -31.75
C ASP A 517 -10.99 13.52 -32.74
N GLU A 518 -11.11 13.77 -34.06
CA GLU A 518 -10.66 12.87 -35.12
C GLU A 518 -9.16 12.60 -35.00
N THR A 519 -8.36 13.65 -34.87
CA THR A 519 -6.89 13.53 -34.88
C THR A 519 -6.39 12.83 -33.62
N VAL A 520 -6.90 13.21 -32.43
CA VAL A 520 -6.53 12.55 -31.17
C VAL A 520 -6.84 11.05 -31.24
N THR A 521 -8.07 10.70 -31.63
CA THR A 521 -8.51 9.31 -31.68
C THR A 521 -7.68 8.48 -32.66
N ARG A 522 -7.43 9.02 -33.86
CA ARG A 522 -6.61 8.37 -34.90
C ARG A 522 -5.16 8.18 -34.47
N GLU A 523 -4.55 9.26 -34.01
CA GLU A 523 -3.12 9.24 -33.64
C GLU A 523 -2.88 8.43 -32.36
N ALA A 524 -3.81 8.43 -31.40
CA ALA A 524 -3.74 7.54 -30.24
C ALA A 524 -3.63 6.08 -30.72
N LYS A 525 -4.54 5.62 -31.56
CA LYS A 525 -4.50 4.24 -32.08
C LYS A 525 -3.23 3.96 -32.87
N ASN A 526 -2.79 4.88 -33.74
CA ASN A 526 -1.56 4.71 -34.55
C ASN A 526 -0.30 4.55 -33.69
N HIS A 527 -0.33 5.05 -32.46
CA HIS A 527 0.78 4.95 -31.50
C HIS A 527 0.56 3.86 -30.43
N GLY A 528 -0.51 3.08 -30.51
CA GLY A 528 -0.79 1.99 -29.56
C GLY A 528 -1.43 2.45 -28.25
N LEU A 529 -2.06 3.64 -28.26
CA LEU A 529 -2.87 4.14 -27.14
C LEU A 529 -4.34 3.84 -27.42
N VAL A 530 -5.04 3.25 -26.44
CA VAL A 530 -6.49 2.95 -26.53
C VAL A 530 -7.28 4.18 -26.10
N PRO A 531 -8.01 4.88 -27.01
CA PRO A 531 -8.64 6.15 -26.71
C PRO A 531 -10.01 6.00 -26.01
N PHE A 532 -10.20 6.73 -24.89
CA PHE A 532 -11.48 6.86 -24.19
C PHE A 532 -11.91 8.33 -24.14
N TYR A 533 -12.94 8.69 -24.90
CA TYR A 533 -13.46 10.04 -24.93
C TYR A 533 -14.16 10.41 -23.63
N TRP A 534 -13.92 11.61 -23.09
CA TRP A 534 -14.55 12.10 -21.87
C TRP A 534 -15.87 12.81 -22.18
N ASP A 535 -17.01 12.17 -21.86
CA ASP A 535 -18.33 12.78 -21.99
C ASP A 535 -19.01 12.98 -20.62
N THR A 536 -19.44 14.19 -20.35
CA THR A 536 -20.22 14.57 -19.16
C THR A 536 -21.73 14.69 -19.46
N GLY A 537 -22.22 14.07 -20.56
CA GLY A 537 -23.60 14.20 -21.05
C GLY A 537 -23.78 15.35 -22.05
N GLY A 538 -22.67 15.92 -22.52
CA GLY A 538 -22.65 16.99 -23.53
C GLY A 538 -22.74 16.51 -24.96
N VAL A 539 -22.21 15.33 -25.26
CA VAL A 539 -22.20 14.73 -26.60
C VAL A 539 -23.36 13.76 -26.80
N VAL A 540 -23.65 12.91 -25.83
CA VAL A 540 -24.79 11.99 -25.85
C VAL A 540 -25.71 12.28 -24.68
N ASN A 541 -27.01 12.39 -24.96
CA ASN A 541 -28.04 12.59 -23.95
C ASN A 541 -28.15 11.35 -23.05
N ARG A 542 -27.90 11.51 -21.75
CA ARG A 542 -27.91 10.42 -20.77
C ARG A 542 -29.29 9.74 -20.60
N ASN A 543 -30.39 10.45 -20.88
CA ASN A 543 -31.74 9.91 -20.75
C ASN A 543 -32.23 9.21 -22.02
N THR A 544 -31.96 9.80 -23.21
CA THR A 544 -32.54 9.33 -24.47
C THR A 544 -31.56 8.56 -25.34
N GLY A 545 -30.22 8.70 -25.08
CA GLY A 545 -29.17 8.17 -25.95
C GLY A 545 -28.99 8.91 -27.28
N GLU A 546 -29.73 10.03 -27.51
CA GLU A 546 -29.58 10.85 -28.71
C GLU A 546 -28.27 11.61 -28.75
N ILE A 547 -27.69 11.75 -29.94
CA ILE A 547 -26.50 12.57 -30.15
C ILE A 547 -26.88 14.05 -30.05
N LYS A 548 -26.29 14.77 -29.09
CA LYS A 548 -26.45 16.21 -28.91
C LYS A 548 -25.37 17.01 -29.65
N ASP A 549 -24.21 16.42 -29.87
CA ASP A 549 -23.08 17.00 -30.56
C ASP A 549 -22.54 16.04 -31.64
N SER A 550 -23.03 16.21 -32.85
CA SER A 550 -22.66 15.37 -33.99
C SER A 550 -21.22 15.65 -34.44
N TYR A 551 -20.69 16.88 -34.24
CA TYR A 551 -19.32 17.21 -34.64
C TYR A 551 -18.30 16.41 -33.84
N ALA A 552 -18.44 16.33 -32.52
CA ALA A 552 -17.57 15.50 -31.68
C ALA A 552 -17.75 14.02 -32.04
N MET A 553 -18.99 13.53 -32.11
CA MET A 553 -19.27 12.12 -32.42
C MET A 553 -18.68 11.70 -33.76
N ASP A 554 -18.90 12.49 -34.82
CA ASP A 554 -18.37 12.20 -36.17
C ASP A 554 -16.83 12.19 -36.19
N GLY A 555 -16.19 13.13 -35.46
CA GLY A 555 -14.73 13.18 -35.32
C GLY A 555 -14.18 11.91 -34.65
N ILE A 556 -14.72 11.54 -33.49
CA ILE A 556 -14.31 10.36 -32.71
C ILE A 556 -14.44 9.10 -33.56
N LEU A 557 -15.63 8.86 -34.15
CA LEU A 557 -15.89 7.65 -34.92
C LEU A 557 -15.03 7.56 -36.20
N LYS A 558 -14.78 8.70 -36.86
CA LYS A 558 -13.89 8.76 -38.00
C LYS A 558 -12.44 8.45 -37.61
N GLY A 559 -11.95 9.08 -36.53
CA GLY A 559 -10.62 8.80 -36.01
C GLY A 559 -10.44 7.34 -35.59
N ALA A 560 -11.43 6.76 -34.92
CA ALA A 560 -11.43 5.36 -34.52
C ALA A 560 -11.37 4.39 -35.72
N LYS A 561 -12.06 4.72 -36.83
CA LYS A 561 -12.07 3.94 -38.07
C LYS A 561 -10.75 4.03 -38.84
N GLU A 562 -10.15 5.21 -38.88
CA GLU A 562 -8.91 5.46 -39.65
C GLU A 562 -7.65 5.02 -38.89
N GLY A 563 -7.66 5.14 -37.57
CA GLY A 563 -6.53 4.74 -36.72
C GLY A 563 -6.36 3.22 -36.66
N LYS A 564 -5.09 2.78 -36.55
CA LYS A 564 -4.71 1.35 -36.47
C LYS A 564 -3.68 1.15 -35.36
N TYR A 565 -3.94 0.16 -34.54
CA TYR A 565 -2.92 -0.24 -33.55
C TYR A 565 -1.71 -0.86 -34.22
N PRO A 566 -0.50 -0.60 -33.68
CA PRO A 566 0.76 -1.16 -34.22
C PRO A 566 1.01 -2.62 -33.81
N PHE A 567 0.09 -3.24 -33.05
CA PHE A 567 0.17 -4.59 -32.49
C PHE A 567 -1.06 -5.42 -32.84
#